data_f8c42a473c119ca3bbb9125bb3b255a9
#
_entry.id   f8c42a473c119ca3bbb9125bb3b255a9
#
_cell.length_a   1.000
_cell.length_b   1.000
_cell.length_c   1.000
_cell.angle_alpha   90.00
_cell.angle_beta   90.00
_cell.angle_gamma   90.00
#
_symmetry.space_group_name_H-M   'P 1'
#
loop_
_entity.id
_entity.type
_entity.pdbx_description
1 polymer ?
#
loop_
_entity_poly.entity_id
_entity_poly.type
_entity_poly.pdbx_seq_one_letter_code
_entity_poly.pdbx_strand_id
1 'polypeptide(L)'
;MSLVTKAVLLAAGKGTRMRELTADLPKPMIAVRGKPILQHIVEGLVAAGIAKILIVVGYRADVVQSFFGDGSRFGVAIEYITQVVQDGTGRVVDLAKDFAGDEPFILSYGDILIDPSNYGTLAALGDAEGLVSIKRNEAEMAKGGCVVVNDKFELTDLIEKPDGPVPSPWYNAGVYTFRPSIFEFTARLEKSPRGEFELTDAIRALAFSGNIVRAIELTGDWADVRDPEILAELNGNTCAAGI
;
A
#
# COMPACT_ATOMS: atom_id res chain seq x y z
N MET A 1 -4.51 -17.20 -17.45
CA MET A 1 -5.00 -16.18 -16.50
C MET A 1 -4.40 -14.86 -16.93
N SER A 2 -5.21 -13.80 -17.08
CA SER A 2 -4.68 -12.47 -17.39
C SER A 2 -4.02 -11.89 -16.14
N LEU A 3 -2.80 -11.36 -16.31
CA LEU A 3 -2.13 -10.61 -15.24
C LEU A 3 -2.85 -9.27 -15.03
N VAL A 4 -2.79 -8.76 -13.81
CA VAL A 4 -3.24 -7.41 -13.48
C VAL A 4 -2.32 -6.38 -14.16
N THR A 5 -2.90 -5.39 -14.82
CA THR A 5 -2.17 -4.37 -15.60
C THR A 5 -2.36 -2.95 -15.08
N LYS A 6 -3.17 -2.78 -14.04
CA LYS A 6 -3.45 -1.49 -13.40
C LYS A 6 -2.92 -1.45 -11.96
N ALA A 7 -2.48 -0.28 -11.53
CA ALA A 7 -2.12 -0.05 -10.12
C ALA A 7 -2.64 1.30 -9.62
N VAL A 8 -2.87 1.38 -8.32
CA VAL A 8 -3.29 2.58 -7.58
C VAL A 8 -2.29 2.82 -6.47
N LEU A 9 -1.72 4.02 -6.42
CA LEU A 9 -0.72 4.41 -5.42
C LEU A 9 -1.30 5.49 -4.51
N LEU A 10 -1.36 5.23 -3.20
CA LEU A 10 -1.86 6.15 -2.21
C LEU A 10 -0.73 7.07 -1.72
N ALA A 11 -0.60 8.25 -2.31
CA ALA A 11 0.49 9.19 -2.09
C ALA A 11 0.03 10.57 -1.56
N ALA A 12 -1.19 10.65 -0.98
CA ALA A 12 -1.78 11.91 -0.56
C ALA A 12 -1.33 12.40 0.82
N GLY A 13 -0.75 11.54 1.65
CA GLY A 13 -0.40 11.84 3.04
C GLY A 13 0.74 12.85 3.17
N LYS A 14 0.62 13.77 4.15
CA LYS A 14 1.67 14.75 4.49
C LYS A 14 2.93 14.10 5.08
N GLY A 15 2.79 12.96 5.77
CA GLY A 15 3.92 12.30 6.43
C GLY A 15 4.47 13.07 7.64
N THR A 16 3.62 13.54 8.53
CA THR A 16 3.98 14.43 9.66
C THR A 16 5.06 13.85 10.59
N ARG A 17 5.19 12.52 10.67
CA ARG A 17 6.25 11.85 11.45
C ARG A 17 7.65 12.08 10.88
N MET A 18 7.77 12.40 9.59
CA MET A 18 9.04 12.73 8.92
C MET A 18 9.56 14.14 9.26
N ARG A 19 8.81 14.92 10.05
CA ARG A 19 9.18 16.25 10.57
C ARG A 19 9.62 17.21 9.47
N GLU A 20 10.84 17.75 9.57
CA GLU A 20 11.40 18.74 8.64
C GLU A 20 11.57 18.20 7.21
N LEU A 21 11.75 16.88 7.05
CA LEU A 21 11.91 16.24 5.75
C LEU A 21 10.67 16.36 4.86
N THR A 22 9.50 16.63 5.46
CA THR A 22 8.23 16.80 4.73
C THR A 22 7.69 18.23 4.81
N ALA A 23 8.53 19.21 5.16
CA ALA A 23 8.13 20.61 5.15
C ALA A 23 7.75 21.09 3.74
N ASP A 24 8.60 20.80 2.75
CA ASP A 24 8.43 21.21 1.36
C ASP A 24 8.31 20.04 0.37
N LEU A 25 8.42 18.82 0.84
CA LEU A 25 8.43 17.61 0.03
C LEU A 25 7.39 16.61 0.57
N PRO A 26 6.47 16.06 -0.24
CA PRO A 26 5.56 15.04 0.24
C PRO A 26 6.35 13.75 0.52
N LYS A 27 5.95 13.00 1.55
CA LYS A 27 6.64 11.79 2.02
C LYS A 27 7.04 10.81 0.90
N PRO A 28 6.18 10.50 -0.08
CA PRO A 28 6.53 9.59 -1.18
C PRO A 28 7.66 10.08 -2.08
N MET A 29 8.02 11.37 -2.00
CA MET A 29 9.12 11.97 -2.77
C MET A 29 10.43 12.06 -2.01
N ILE A 30 10.48 11.61 -0.76
CA ILE A 30 11.74 11.49 -0.01
C ILE A 30 12.63 10.45 -0.68
N ALA A 31 13.94 10.76 -0.77
CA ALA A 31 14.88 9.87 -1.43
C ALA A 31 15.33 8.71 -0.55
N VAL A 32 15.24 7.50 -1.09
CA VAL A 32 15.85 6.28 -0.58
C VAL A 32 16.84 5.78 -1.64
N ARG A 33 18.09 5.57 -1.27
CA ARG A 33 19.15 5.13 -2.20
C ARG A 33 19.22 5.99 -3.48
N GLY A 34 19.05 7.31 -3.29
CA GLY A 34 19.16 8.30 -4.37
C GLY A 34 17.94 8.47 -5.28
N LYS A 35 16.82 7.77 -5.03
CA LYS A 35 15.57 7.88 -5.79
C LYS A 35 14.37 8.12 -4.85
N PRO A 36 13.34 8.88 -5.25
CA PRO A 36 12.10 8.97 -4.50
C PRO A 36 11.51 7.60 -4.14
N ILE A 37 10.93 7.45 -2.95
CA ILE A 37 10.23 6.22 -2.55
C ILE A 37 9.23 5.81 -3.64
N LEU A 38 8.40 6.74 -4.09
CA LEU A 38 7.37 6.48 -5.10
C LEU A 38 7.96 6.03 -6.46
N GLN A 39 9.19 6.48 -6.80
CA GLN A 39 9.87 6.04 -8.01
C GLN A 39 10.25 4.56 -7.95
N HIS A 40 10.74 4.08 -6.80
CA HIS A 40 11.01 2.65 -6.61
C HIS A 40 9.75 1.80 -6.81
N ILE A 41 8.61 2.27 -6.29
CA ILE A 41 7.33 1.58 -6.42
C ILE A 41 6.88 1.55 -7.89
N VAL A 42 6.93 2.69 -8.59
CA VAL A 42 6.56 2.80 -10.02
C VAL A 42 7.45 1.89 -10.87
N GLU A 43 8.78 1.94 -10.69
CA GLU A 43 9.72 1.10 -11.44
C GLU A 43 9.47 -0.40 -11.20
N GLY A 44 9.19 -0.81 -9.95
CA GLY A 44 8.85 -2.20 -9.61
C GLY A 44 7.55 -2.68 -10.27
N LEU A 45 6.51 -1.84 -10.26
CA LEU A 45 5.24 -2.12 -10.91
C LEU A 45 5.39 -2.24 -12.44
N VAL A 46 6.13 -1.35 -13.06
CA VAL A 46 6.41 -1.39 -14.51
C VAL A 46 7.17 -2.67 -14.87
N ALA A 47 8.18 -3.05 -14.07
CA ALA A 47 8.92 -4.31 -14.28
C ALA A 47 8.02 -5.55 -14.19
N ALA A 48 6.92 -5.49 -13.42
CA ALA A 48 5.91 -6.54 -13.32
C ALA A 48 4.84 -6.51 -14.43
N GLY A 49 4.93 -5.56 -15.37
CA GLY A 49 4.01 -5.44 -16.51
C GLY A 49 2.79 -4.56 -16.27
N ILE A 50 2.78 -3.73 -15.22
CA ILE A 50 1.73 -2.74 -15.01
C ILE A 50 1.84 -1.66 -16.09
N ALA A 51 0.74 -1.43 -16.82
CA ALA A 51 0.66 -0.51 -17.95
C ALA A 51 0.02 0.83 -17.61
N LYS A 52 -0.80 0.88 -16.55
CA LYS A 52 -1.51 2.09 -16.11
C LYS A 52 -1.42 2.24 -14.60
N ILE A 53 -1.11 3.45 -14.13
CA ILE A 53 -1.04 3.77 -12.71
C ILE A 53 -1.89 5.00 -12.41
N LEU A 54 -2.75 4.90 -11.41
CA LEU A 54 -3.39 6.05 -10.79
C LEU A 54 -2.63 6.44 -9.53
N ILE A 55 -2.16 7.68 -9.44
CA ILE A 55 -1.55 8.20 -8.21
C ILE A 55 -2.57 9.10 -7.51
N VAL A 56 -3.00 8.69 -6.33
CA VAL A 56 -3.82 9.52 -5.44
C VAL A 56 -2.89 10.50 -4.73
N VAL A 57 -3.01 11.76 -5.08
CA VAL A 57 -2.18 12.86 -4.56
C VAL A 57 -2.95 13.72 -3.57
N GLY A 58 -2.25 14.51 -2.77
CA GLY A 58 -2.84 15.44 -1.79
C GLY A 58 -1.84 16.54 -1.44
N TYR A 59 -1.18 16.43 -0.28
CA TYR A 59 -0.15 17.39 0.11
C TYR A 59 0.97 17.47 -0.94
N ARG A 60 1.27 18.69 -1.43
CA ARG A 60 2.27 18.96 -2.47
C ARG A 60 2.11 18.08 -3.72
N ALA A 61 0.87 17.95 -4.16
CA ALA A 61 0.54 17.24 -5.41
C ALA A 61 1.36 17.74 -6.61
N ASP A 62 1.64 19.04 -6.64
CA ASP A 62 2.48 19.70 -7.65
C ASP A 62 3.85 19.05 -7.82
N VAL A 63 4.49 18.65 -6.72
CA VAL A 63 5.81 18.01 -6.72
C VAL A 63 5.74 16.63 -7.36
N VAL A 64 4.75 15.82 -6.96
CA VAL A 64 4.56 14.46 -7.52
C VAL A 64 4.24 14.53 -9.01
N GLN A 65 3.27 15.38 -9.38
CA GLN A 65 2.84 15.54 -10.78
C GLN A 65 3.95 16.07 -11.68
N SER A 66 4.75 17.04 -11.22
CA SER A 66 5.89 17.57 -11.97
C SER A 66 6.99 16.53 -12.17
N PHE A 67 7.20 15.64 -11.20
CA PHE A 67 8.22 14.61 -11.27
C PHE A 67 7.84 13.47 -12.21
N PHE A 68 6.63 12.95 -12.12
CA PHE A 68 6.22 11.77 -12.89
C PHE A 68 5.60 12.12 -14.23
N GLY A 69 5.00 13.32 -14.39
CA GLY A 69 4.31 13.75 -15.63
C GLY A 69 3.18 12.78 -16.01
N ASP A 70 3.10 12.43 -17.26
CA ASP A 70 2.16 11.44 -17.80
C ASP A 70 2.66 9.98 -17.68
N GLY A 71 3.84 9.78 -17.08
CA GLY A 71 4.47 8.48 -16.91
C GLY A 71 5.25 7.95 -18.09
N SER A 72 5.22 8.62 -19.25
CA SER A 72 5.90 8.17 -20.49
C SER A 72 7.39 7.92 -20.27
N ARG A 73 8.06 8.75 -19.46
CA ARG A 73 9.47 8.60 -19.07
C ARG A 73 9.76 7.27 -18.35
N PHE A 74 8.78 6.69 -17.70
CA PHE A 74 8.88 5.42 -16.97
C PHE A 74 8.32 4.24 -17.77
N GLY A 75 7.79 4.47 -18.98
CA GLY A 75 7.17 3.41 -19.80
C GLY A 75 5.78 2.97 -19.34
N VAL A 76 5.05 3.84 -18.66
CA VAL A 76 3.72 3.57 -18.10
C VAL A 76 2.83 4.80 -18.28
N ALA A 77 1.52 4.63 -18.40
CA ALA A 77 0.58 5.76 -18.36
C ALA A 77 0.22 6.09 -16.91
N ILE A 78 0.38 7.35 -16.50
CA ILE A 78 0.06 7.82 -15.16
C ILE A 78 -1.08 8.84 -15.19
N GLU A 79 -2.10 8.58 -14.39
CA GLU A 79 -3.21 9.48 -14.10
C GLU A 79 -3.16 9.94 -12.64
N TYR A 80 -3.80 11.05 -12.33
CA TYR A 80 -3.81 11.62 -10.98
C TYR A 80 -5.22 11.94 -10.52
N ILE A 81 -5.48 11.67 -9.25
CA ILE A 81 -6.67 12.16 -8.57
C ILE A 81 -6.29 12.76 -7.22
N THR A 82 -6.94 13.86 -6.83
CA THR A 82 -6.64 14.53 -5.58
C THR A 82 -7.54 14.06 -4.46
N GLN A 83 -6.96 13.56 -3.38
CA GLN A 83 -7.67 13.33 -2.13
C GLN A 83 -7.84 14.65 -1.37
N VAL A 84 -9.07 15.12 -1.25
CA VAL A 84 -9.40 16.38 -0.55
C VAL A 84 -9.60 16.14 0.94
N VAL A 85 -10.26 15.04 1.31
CA VAL A 85 -10.56 14.68 2.70
C VAL A 85 -9.69 13.52 3.13
N GLN A 86 -8.91 13.71 4.19
CA GLN A 86 -8.06 12.66 4.78
C GLN A 86 -8.78 12.04 5.98
N ASP A 87 -9.67 11.10 5.72
CA ASP A 87 -10.53 10.44 6.72
C ASP A 87 -10.30 8.92 6.83
N GLY A 88 -9.14 8.45 6.36
CA GLY A 88 -8.72 7.06 6.45
C GLY A 88 -8.38 6.43 5.11
N THR A 89 -7.77 5.25 5.16
CA THR A 89 -7.28 4.54 3.98
C THR A 89 -8.39 3.82 3.20
N GLY A 90 -9.51 3.51 3.84
CA GLY A 90 -10.62 2.80 3.20
C GLY A 90 -11.36 3.67 2.18
N ARG A 91 -11.69 4.92 2.55
CA ARG A 91 -12.40 5.86 1.65
C ARG A 91 -11.56 6.34 0.48
N VAL A 92 -10.25 6.46 0.66
CA VAL A 92 -9.36 6.89 -0.43
C VAL A 92 -9.34 5.89 -1.59
N VAL A 93 -9.60 4.61 -1.32
CA VAL A 93 -9.68 3.57 -2.35
C VAL A 93 -10.85 3.82 -3.31
N ASP A 94 -11.97 4.38 -2.83
CA ASP A 94 -13.12 4.70 -3.67
C ASP A 94 -12.81 5.69 -4.81
N LEU A 95 -11.78 6.53 -4.64
CA LEU A 95 -11.30 7.44 -5.69
C LEU A 95 -10.76 6.68 -6.92
N ALA A 96 -10.39 5.42 -6.77
CA ALA A 96 -9.89 4.60 -7.86
C ALA A 96 -10.99 3.88 -8.65
N LYS A 97 -12.27 4.01 -8.27
CA LYS A 97 -13.37 3.23 -8.85
C LYS A 97 -13.50 3.41 -10.36
N ASP A 98 -13.51 4.64 -10.84
CA ASP A 98 -13.64 4.93 -12.27
C ASP A 98 -12.39 4.49 -13.05
N PHE A 99 -11.20 4.64 -12.48
CA PHE A 99 -9.94 4.17 -13.06
C PHE A 99 -9.89 2.64 -13.15
N ALA A 100 -10.31 1.93 -12.11
CA ALA A 100 -10.36 0.48 -12.10
C ALA A 100 -11.37 -0.05 -13.13
N GLY A 101 -12.58 0.55 -13.19
CA GLY A 101 -13.68 0.00 -13.98
C GLY A 101 -13.99 -1.43 -13.54
N ASP A 102 -14.01 -2.35 -14.49
CA ASP A 102 -14.26 -3.78 -14.24
C ASP A 102 -12.97 -4.61 -14.14
N GLU A 103 -11.79 -3.95 -14.13
CA GLU A 103 -10.50 -4.63 -14.13
C GLU A 103 -9.88 -4.69 -12.72
N PRO A 104 -9.20 -5.78 -12.38
CA PRO A 104 -8.46 -5.87 -11.13
C PRO A 104 -7.25 -4.92 -11.13
N PHE A 105 -6.85 -4.50 -9.94
CA PHE A 105 -5.73 -3.55 -9.75
C PHE A 105 -4.89 -3.87 -8.52
N ILE A 106 -3.59 -3.54 -8.58
CA ILE A 106 -2.73 -3.52 -7.40
C ILE A 106 -2.95 -2.19 -6.68
N LEU A 107 -3.07 -2.24 -5.35
CA LEU A 107 -3.08 -1.07 -4.47
C LEU A 107 -1.83 -1.08 -3.60
N SER A 108 -1.09 0.01 -3.58
CA SER A 108 0.07 0.17 -2.70
C SER A 108 0.04 1.50 -1.96
N TYR A 109 0.43 1.49 -0.69
CA TYR A 109 0.76 2.74 -0.02
C TYR A 109 2.05 3.33 -0.63
N GLY A 110 2.10 4.66 -0.75
CA GLY A 110 3.21 5.39 -1.39
C GLY A 110 4.48 5.48 -0.55
N ASP A 111 4.53 4.79 0.58
CA ASP A 111 5.64 4.76 1.54
C ASP A 111 6.10 3.32 1.89
N ILE A 112 5.53 2.33 1.23
CA ILE A 112 5.91 0.92 1.39
C ILE A 112 6.86 0.50 0.26
N LEU A 113 8.07 0.12 0.62
CA LEU A 113 9.04 -0.47 -0.29
C LEU A 113 9.04 -2.00 -0.13
N ILE A 114 8.97 -2.71 -1.24
CA ILE A 114 9.09 -4.16 -1.30
C ILE A 114 10.12 -4.56 -2.34
N ASP A 115 10.69 -5.75 -2.23
CA ASP A 115 11.49 -6.31 -3.30
C ASP A 115 10.64 -6.37 -4.60
N PRO A 116 11.13 -5.82 -5.72
CA PRO A 116 10.35 -5.71 -6.96
C PRO A 116 9.82 -7.03 -7.51
N SER A 117 10.47 -8.16 -7.20
CA SER A 117 10.02 -9.50 -7.64
C SER A 117 8.63 -9.86 -7.11
N ASN A 118 8.22 -9.29 -5.97
CA ASN A 118 6.90 -9.56 -5.38
C ASN A 118 5.74 -8.99 -6.20
N TYR A 119 5.95 -7.91 -6.98
CA TYR A 119 4.87 -7.34 -7.79
C TYR A 119 4.33 -8.31 -8.85
N GLY A 120 5.20 -9.15 -9.42
CA GLY A 120 4.78 -10.21 -10.35
C GLY A 120 3.84 -11.22 -9.70
N THR A 121 4.13 -11.64 -8.47
CA THR A 121 3.25 -12.53 -7.68
C THR A 121 1.93 -11.83 -7.33
N LEU A 122 1.97 -10.57 -6.93
CA LEU A 122 0.78 -9.78 -6.62
C LEU A 122 -0.07 -9.49 -7.88
N ALA A 123 0.52 -9.41 -9.07
CA ALA A 123 -0.21 -9.27 -10.33
C ALA A 123 -0.95 -10.56 -10.74
N ALA A 124 -0.61 -11.71 -10.16
CA ALA A 124 -1.20 -13.02 -10.49
C ALA A 124 -2.38 -13.34 -9.54
N LEU A 125 -3.47 -12.56 -9.62
CA LEU A 125 -4.64 -12.66 -8.73
C LEU A 125 -5.33 -14.04 -8.73
N GLY A 126 -5.34 -14.74 -9.87
CA GLY A 126 -5.95 -16.06 -9.99
C GLY A 126 -7.48 -16.02 -9.84
N ASP A 127 -8.02 -16.91 -9.01
CA ASP A 127 -9.44 -17.03 -8.66
C ASP A 127 -9.82 -16.22 -7.40
N ALA A 128 -8.87 -15.57 -6.74
CA ALA A 128 -9.13 -14.77 -5.55
C ALA A 128 -9.86 -13.45 -5.89
N GLU A 129 -10.64 -12.95 -4.95
CA GLU A 129 -11.22 -11.60 -5.00
C GLU A 129 -10.25 -10.54 -4.49
N GLY A 130 -9.27 -10.95 -3.67
CA GLY A 130 -8.21 -10.10 -3.20
C GLY A 130 -6.94 -10.85 -2.79
N LEU A 131 -5.80 -10.16 -2.90
CA LEU A 131 -4.53 -10.57 -2.31
C LEU A 131 -4.11 -9.53 -1.27
N VAL A 132 -3.58 -10.01 -0.14
CA VAL A 132 -3.01 -9.18 0.93
C VAL A 132 -1.56 -9.58 1.11
N SER A 133 -0.64 -8.66 0.91
CA SER A 133 0.77 -8.92 1.20
C SER A 133 1.01 -9.00 2.70
N ILE A 134 1.78 -9.99 3.12
CA ILE A 134 2.14 -10.22 4.52
C ILE A 134 3.64 -10.37 4.71
N LYS A 135 4.11 -10.06 5.90
CA LYS A 135 5.49 -10.24 6.34
C LYS A 135 5.51 -10.69 7.80
N ARG A 136 6.47 -11.55 8.19
CA ARG A 136 6.68 -11.82 9.61
C ARG A 136 7.26 -10.59 10.30
N ASN A 137 6.53 -10.00 11.22
CA ASN A 137 6.96 -8.82 11.96
C ASN A 137 6.22 -8.68 13.29
N GLU A 138 6.44 -9.61 14.20
CA GLU A 138 5.76 -9.63 15.50
C GLU A 138 6.07 -8.39 16.36
N ALA A 139 7.28 -7.85 16.25
CA ALA A 139 7.70 -6.68 17.03
C ALA A 139 6.94 -5.38 16.68
N GLU A 140 6.42 -5.29 15.46
CA GLU A 140 5.76 -4.10 14.94
C GLU A 140 4.22 -4.24 14.86
N MET A 141 3.67 -5.35 15.33
CA MET A 141 2.25 -5.71 15.16
C MET A 141 1.28 -4.63 15.64
N ALA A 142 1.57 -3.99 16.76
CA ALA A 142 0.76 -2.89 17.30
C ALA A 142 0.76 -1.61 16.44
N LYS A 143 1.66 -1.51 15.44
CA LYS A 143 1.76 -0.33 14.57
C LYS A 143 0.99 -0.47 13.25
N GLY A 144 0.54 -1.68 12.92
CA GLY A 144 -0.19 -1.98 11.69
C GLY A 144 -1.24 -3.06 11.87
N GLY A 145 -1.53 -3.85 10.85
CA GLY A 145 -2.55 -4.89 10.88
C GLY A 145 -1.98 -6.27 11.14
N CYS A 146 -2.64 -7.06 12.00
CA CYS A 146 -2.39 -8.48 12.16
C CYS A 146 -3.29 -9.28 11.20
N VAL A 147 -2.67 -10.06 10.31
CA VAL A 147 -3.37 -10.91 9.34
C VAL A 147 -3.45 -12.33 9.88
N VAL A 148 -4.66 -12.87 9.98
CA VAL A 148 -4.89 -14.26 10.40
C VAL A 148 -5.30 -15.08 9.18
N VAL A 149 -4.66 -16.21 8.97
CA VAL A 149 -4.88 -17.07 7.81
C VAL A 149 -5.13 -18.52 8.21
N ASN A 150 -5.80 -19.26 7.34
CA ASN A 150 -5.91 -20.72 7.45
C ASN A 150 -4.71 -21.43 6.79
N ASP A 151 -4.72 -22.77 6.79
CA ASP A 151 -3.65 -23.61 6.22
C ASP A 151 -3.44 -23.41 4.70
N LYS A 152 -4.40 -22.78 4.00
CA LYS A 152 -4.31 -22.45 2.57
C LYS A 152 -3.87 -21.00 2.33
N PHE A 153 -3.44 -20.30 3.37
CA PHE A 153 -3.15 -18.86 3.32
C PHE A 153 -4.35 -18.01 2.88
N GLU A 154 -5.58 -18.48 3.13
CA GLU A 154 -6.79 -17.67 2.96
C GLU A 154 -7.04 -16.88 4.25
N LEU A 155 -7.37 -15.62 4.11
CA LEU A 155 -7.61 -14.70 5.21
C LEU A 155 -8.85 -15.11 6.00
N THR A 156 -8.68 -15.31 7.30
CA THR A 156 -9.75 -15.60 8.25
C THR A 156 -10.04 -14.45 9.19
N ASP A 157 -9.08 -13.56 9.41
CA ASP A 157 -9.28 -12.29 10.11
C ASP A 157 -8.20 -11.27 9.76
N LEU A 158 -8.50 -9.99 10.00
CA LEU A 158 -7.56 -8.87 9.85
C LEU A 158 -7.86 -7.83 10.93
N ILE A 159 -6.94 -7.67 11.86
CA ILE A 159 -7.11 -6.84 13.05
C ILE A 159 -6.19 -5.64 12.94
N GLU A 160 -6.76 -4.46 12.75
CA GLU A 160 -6.00 -3.20 12.68
C GLU A 160 -5.49 -2.80 14.06
N LYS A 161 -4.15 -2.60 14.18
CA LYS A 161 -3.46 -2.15 15.39
C LYS A 161 -3.95 -2.85 16.66
N PRO A 162 -3.76 -4.17 16.75
CA PRO A 162 -4.25 -4.95 17.88
C PRO A 162 -3.67 -4.46 19.21
N ASP A 163 -4.53 -4.40 20.22
CA ASP A 163 -4.14 -4.16 21.61
C ASP A 163 -3.93 -5.49 22.33
N GLY A 164 -2.68 -5.85 22.64
CA GLY A 164 -2.34 -7.07 23.38
C GLY A 164 -1.87 -8.23 22.50
N PRO A 165 -1.96 -9.49 23.01
CA PRO A 165 -1.48 -10.67 22.30
C PRO A 165 -2.17 -10.87 20.95
N VAL A 166 -1.39 -11.14 19.91
CA VAL A 166 -1.91 -11.35 18.55
C VAL A 166 -2.00 -12.83 18.20
N PRO A 167 -3.05 -13.24 17.46
CA PRO A 167 -3.27 -14.64 17.11
C PRO A 167 -2.38 -15.15 15.97
N SER A 168 -1.57 -14.28 15.35
CA SER A 168 -0.82 -14.59 14.14
C SER A 168 0.50 -13.81 14.08
N PRO A 169 1.58 -14.38 13.49
CA PRO A 169 2.85 -13.70 13.30
C PRO A 169 2.86 -12.80 12.05
N TRP A 170 1.76 -12.75 11.29
CA TRP A 170 1.69 -12.09 10.00
C TRP A 170 1.26 -10.63 10.13
N TYR A 171 2.16 -9.75 9.75
CA TYR A 171 1.95 -8.31 9.64
C TYR A 171 1.41 -7.95 8.26
N ASN A 172 0.43 -7.07 8.19
CA ASN A 172 -0.10 -6.50 6.95
C ASN A 172 0.96 -5.60 6.30
N ALA A 173 1.50 -6.04 5.16
CA ALA A 173 2.65 -5.39 4.55
C ALA A 173 2.30 -4.20 3.63
N GLY A 174 1.00 -3.86 3.44
CA GLY A 174 0.57 -2.62 2.82
C GLY A 174 0.56 -2.60 1.29
N VAL A 175 0.64 -3.76 0.65
CA VAL A 175 0.44 -3.90 -0.80
C VAL A 175 -0.63 -4.97 -1.04
N TYR A 176 -1.56 -4.68 -1.91
CA TYR A 176 -2.74 -5.50 -2.13
C TYR A 176 -3.04 -5.65 -3.61
N THR A 177 -3.87 -6.64 -3.95
CA THR A 177 -4.51 -6.72 -5.27
C THR A 177 -5.98 -6.99 -5.06
N PHE A 178 -6.83 -6.27 -5.74
CA PHE A 178 -8.28 -6.41 -5.61
C PHE A 178 -8.97 -6.52 -6.96
N ARG A 179 -10.08 -7.25 -6.97
CA ARG A 179 -11.14 -7.06 -7.98
C ARG A 179 -12.00 -5.85 -7.60
N PRO A 180 -12.77 -5.28 -8.56
CA PRO A 180 -13.66 -4.16 -8.29
C PRO A 180 -14.72 -4.42 -7.21
N SER A 181 -15.00 -5.67 -6.86
CA SER A 181 -15.87 -6.05 -5.75
C SER A 181 -15.49 -5.40 -4.41
N ILE A 182 -14.22 -5.05 -4.20
CA ILE A 182 -13.77 -4.34 -3.00
C ILE A 182 -14.54 -3.01 -2.78
N PHE A 183 -14.96 -2.33 -3.84
CA PHE A 183 -15.68 -1.05 -3.75
C PHE A 183 -17.07 -1.18 -3.10
N GLU A 184 -17.67 -2.37 -3.11
CA GLU A 184 -18.92 -2.62 -2.39
C GLU A 184 -18.72 -2.59 -0.86
N PHE A 185 -17.52 -2.99 -0.41
CA PHE A 185 -17.17 -3.04 1.01
C PHE A 185 -16.62 -1.69 1.49
N THR A 186 -15.81 -1.00 0.69
CA THR A 186 -15.33 0.34 1.05
C THR A 186 -16.50 1.35 1.14
N ALA A 187 -17.52 1.22 0.30
CA ALA A 187 -18.71 2.07 0.34
C ALA A 187 -19.55 1.92 1.63
N ARG A 188 -19.43 0.78 2.32
CA ARG A 188 -20.18 0.46 3.55
C ARG A 188 -19.38 0.65 4.83
N LEU A 189 -18.14 1.14 4.72
CA LEU A 189 -17.28 1.35 5.88
C LEU A 189 -17.90 2.34 6.87
N GLU A 190 -17.80 1.99 8.13
CA GLU A 190 -18.05 2.87 9.27
C GLU A 190 -16.72 3.36 9.84
N LYS A 191 -16.74 4.44 10.59
CA LYS A 191 -15.54 4.93 11.25
C LYS A 191 -15.15 4.01 12.38
N SER A 192 -13.89 3.63 12.40
CA SER A 192 -13.28 2.90 13.51
C SER A 192 -13.32 3.73 14.80
N PRO A 193 -13.04 3.13 15.97
CA PRO A 193 -12.89 3.89 17.24
C PRO A 193 -11.84 5.01 17.15
N ARG A 194 -10.95 4.98 16.16
CA ARG A 194 -9.96 6.01 15.88
C ARG A 194 -10.50 7.17 15.03
N GLY A 195 -11.75 7.08 14.57
CA GLY A 195 -12.42 8.06 13.73
C GLY A 195 -12.05 7.99 12.25
N GLU A 196 -11.37 6.93 11.81
CA GLU A 196 -10.91 6.70 10.44
C GLU A 196 -11.70 5.58 9.76
N PHE A 197 -11.85 5.66 8.44
CA PHE A 197 -12.36 4.56 7.61
C PHE A 197 -11.18 3.65 7.24
N GLU A 198 -11.15 2.44 7.81
CA GLU A 198 -10.02 1.53 7.67
C GLU A 198 -10.18 0.63 6.43
N LEU A 199 -9.16 0.57 5.59
CA LEU A 199 -9.15 -0.40 4.49
C LEU A 199 -9.15 -1.84 5.00
N THR A 200 -8.52 -2.09 6.13
CA THR A 200 -8.46 -3.40 6.78
C THR A 200 -9.85 -3.93 7.14
N ASP A 201 -10.80 -3.05 7.51
CA ASP A 201 -12.19 -3.44 7.78
C ASP A 201 -12.92 -3.84 6.49
N ALA A 202 -12.66 -3.16 5.36
CA ALA A 202 -13.24 -3.55 4.07
C ALA A 202 -12.70 -4.90 3.59
N ILE A 203 -11.38 -5.13 3.73
CA ILE A 203 -10.75 -6.42 3.39
C ILE A 203 -11.31 -7.56 4.23
N ARG A 204 -11.46 -7.32 5.53
CA ARG A 204 -12.06 -8.27 6.48
C ARG A 204 -13.50 -8.60 6.08
N ALA A 205 -14.31 -7.59 5.76
CA ALA A 205 -15.69 -7.77 5.32
C ALA A 205 -15.78 -8.53 3.99
N LEU A 206 -14.86 -8.27 3.04
CA LEU A 206 -14.77 -9.01 1.78
C LEU A 206 -14.51 -10.50 2.06
N ALA A 207 -13.57 -10.85 2.93
CA ALA A 207 -13.29 -12.24 3.28
C ALA A 207 -14.47 -12.91 3.99
N PHE A 208 -15.13 -12.21 4.93
CA PHE A 208 -16.27 -12.75 5.70
C PHE A 208 -17.54 -12.93 4.86
N SER A 209 -17.63 -12.31 3.70
CA SER A 209 -18.75 -12.53 2.77
C SER A 209 -18.64 -13.82 1.95
N GLY A 210 -17.65 -14.68 2.24
CA GLY A 210 -17.42 -15.94 1.56
C GLY A 210 -16.52 -15.84 0.32
N ASN A 211 -15.92 -14.67 0.09
CA ASN A 211 -14.95 -14.48 -0.98
C ASN A 211 -13.56 -14.99 -0.57
N ILE A 212 -12.80 -15.46 -1.55
CA ILE A 212 -11.42 -15.89 -1.33
C ILE A 212 -10.53 -14.64 -1.32
N VAL A 213 -9.96 -14.32 -0.15
CA VAL A 213 -8.87 -13.36 0.00
C VAL A 213 -7.63 -14.12 0.44
N ARG A 214 -6.55 -14.10 -0.36
CA ARG A 214 -5.31 -14.82 -0.06
C ARG A 214 -4.25 -13.90 0.48
N ALA A 215 -3.49 -14.41 1.44
CA ALA A 215 -2.28 -13.76 1.92
C ALA A 215 -1.07 -14.23 1.10
N ILE A 216 -0.23 -13.27 0.71
CA ILE A 216 1.00 -13.50 -0.04
C ILE A 216 2.18 -13.07 0.82
N GLU A 217 3.00 -14.02 1.26
CA GLU A 217 4.22 -13.71 2.00
C GLU A 217 5.24 -13.05 1.07
N LEU A 218 5.67 -11.84 1.44
CA LEU A 218 6.70 -11.10 0.71
C LEU A 218 8.07 -11.74 0.94
N THR A 219 8.81 -11.93 -0.14
CA THR A 219 10.21 -12.34 -0.11
C THR A 219 11.13 -11.12 -0.17
N GLY A 220 12.38 -11.26 0.29
CA GLY A 220 13.37 -10.19 0.23
C GLY A 220 13.06 -9.00 1.13
N ASP A 221 13.49 -7.81 0.69
CA ASP A 221 13.38 -6.58 1.45
C ASP A 221 11.93 -6.07 1.51
N TRP A 222 11.56 -5.57 2.68
CA TRP A 222 10.32 -4.83 2.93
C TRP A 222 10.59 -3.70 3.93
N ALA A 223 10.06 -2.52 3.67
CA ALA A 223 10.15 -1.39 4.60
C ALA A 223 8.91 -0.49 4.50
N ASP A 224 8.35 -0.16 5.66
CA ASP A 224 7.44 0.97 5.84
C ASP A 224 8.28 2.19 6.23
N VAL A 225 8.50 3.10 5.29
CA VAL A 225 9.34 4.30 5.47
C VAL A 225 8.57 5.36 6.26
N ARG A 226 8.22 5.08 7.50
CA ARG A 226 7.31 5.90 8.32
C ARG A 226 7.98 6.98 9.15
N ASP A 227 9.29 6.86 9.42
CA ASP A 227 10.06 7.77 10.27
C ASP A 227 11.51 7.96 9.74
N PRO A 228 12.24 8.99 10.24
CA PRO A 228 13.61 9.28 9.83
C PRO A 228 14.62 8.18 10.13
N GLU A 229 14.38 7.38 11.17
CA GLU A 229 15.26 6.30 11.62
C GLU A 229 15.30 5.19 10.55
N ILE A 230 14.13 4.72 10.08
CA ILE A 230 14.04 3.74 9.00
C ILE A 230 14.64 4.29 7.71
N LEU A 231 14.42 5.58 7.41
CA LEU A 231 15.02 6.23 6.25
C LEU A 231 16.55 6.20 6.31
N ALA A 232 17.13 6.49 7.48
CA ALA A 232 18.59 6.46 7.68
C ALA A 232 19.16 5.06 7.48
N GLU A 233 18.51 4.03 8.01
CA GLU A 233 18.90 2.63 7.80
C GLU A 233 18.88 2.23 6.33
N LEU A 234 17.83 2.58 5.60
CA LEU A 234 17.69 2.28 4.16
C LEU A 234 18.75 2.99 3.30
N ASN A 235 19.23 4.16 3.73
CA ASN A 235 20.29 4.91 3.06
C ASN A 235 21.71 4.49 3.49
N GLY A 236 21.86 3.48 4.36
CA GLY A 236 23.16 3.03 4.88
C GLY A 236 23.76 3.98 5.92
N ASN A 237 23.02 4.97 6.39
CA ASN A 237 23.40 5.86 7.47
C ASN A 237 23.01 5.20 8.81
N THR A 238 23.76 4.20 9.26
CA THR A 238 23.62 3.73 10.65
C THR A 238 23.89 4.91 11.55
N CYS A 239 22.88 5.40 12.27
CA CYS A 239 23.10 6.27 13.41
C CYS A 239 24.05 5.51 14.34
N ALA A 240 25.31 5.94 14.41
CA ALA A 240 26.19 5.54 15.49
C ALA A 240 25.45 5.96 16.77
N ALA A 241 24.92 4.97 17.49
CA ALA A 241 24.39 5.18 18.81
C ALA A 241 25.52 5.83 19.61
N GLY A 242 25.40 7.12 19.83
CA GLY A 242 26.35 7.90 20.62
C GLY A 242 26.41 7.30 22.02
N ILE A 243 27.62 7.06 22.43
CA ILE A 243 28.09 6.71 23.76
C ILE A 243 27.52 7.68 24.79
#